data_e81a506f5ac8acb5e7a33e0ff350f9c2
#
_entry.id   e81a506f5ac8acb5e7a33e0ff350f9c2
#
_cell.length_a   1.000
_cell.length_b   1.000
_cell.length_c   1.000
_cell.angle_alpha   90.00
_cell.angle_beta   90.00
_cell.angle_gamma   90.00
#
_symmetry.space_group_name_H-M   'P 1'
#
loop_
_entity.id
_entity.type
_entity.pdbx_description
1 polymer ?
#
loop_
_entity_poly.entity_id
_entity_poly.type
_entity_poly.pdbx_seq_one_letter_code
_entity_poly.pdbx_strand_id
1 'polypeptide(L)'
;IAVSNIIGSNIFNGLIVVGICAFMAGFKTNRDILKRDMPVNILITAILCVMIADGRLSRLEGILLLSGMIFYIVNMIFSALKTRSSCPDEKSMPLYKSLIFIAGGLVAVIFGGNLVVNNASQIAVSFGVSQNFIGLTIVAIGTSLPELVTSIVATRKGDSGLALGNAIGSNIFNILFILGMSAAISPVSYTHLTLPTNSRV
;
A
#
# COMPACT_ATOMS: atom_id res chain seq x y z
N ILE A 1 -5.86 -6.84 13.45
CA ILE A 1 -5.11 -5.58 13.22
C ILE A 1 -4.43 -5.58 11.84
N ALA A 2 -3.63 -6.60 11.45
CA ALA A 2 -2.91 -6.59 10.16
C ALA A 2 -3.83 -6.44 8.94
N VAL A 3 -4.89 -7.26 8.83
CA VAL A 3 -5.85 -7.20 7.72
C VAL A 3 -6.55 -5.83 7.67
N SER A 4 -7.00 -5.32 8.81
CA SER A 4 -7.69 -4.02 8.89
C SER A 4 -6.77 -2.87 8.45
N ASN A 5 -5.49 -2.91 8.86
CA ASN A 5 -4.50 -1.91 8.45
C ASN A 5 -4.27 -1.96 6.93
N ILE A 6 -4.10 -3.15 6.34
CA ILE A 6 -3.88 -3.33 4.90
C ILE A 6 -5.10 -2.83 4.10
N ILE A 7 -6.31 -3.20 4.51
CA ILE A 7 -7.53 -2.74 3.84
C ILE A 7 -7.64 -1.21 3.94
N GLY A 8 -7.43 -0.65 5.13
CA GLY A 8 -7.46 0.80 5.34
C GLY A 8 -6.42 1.54 4.50
N SER A 9 -5.17 1.05 4.45
CA SER A 9 -4.10 1.62 3.63
C SER A 9 -4.42 1.56 2.14
N ASN A 10 -4.98 0.45 1.67
CA ASN A 10 -5.35 0.29 0.26
C ASN A 10 -6.51 1.22 -0.13
N ILE A 11 -7.51 1.41 0.75
CA ILE A 11 -8.58 2.39 0.56
C ILE A 11 -8.01 3.80 0.54
N PHE A 12 -7.14 4.14 1.48
CA PHE A 12 -6.50 5.45 1.56
C PHE A 12 -5.67 5.75 0.30
N ASN A 13 -4.87 4.80 -0.15
CA ASN A 13 -4.08 4.93 -1.37
C ASN A 13 -4.98 5.11 -2.61
N GLY A 14 -6.03 4.30 -2.75
CA GLY A 14 -6.92 4.35 -3.90
C GLY A 14 -7.80 5.61 -3.96
N LEU A 15 -8.27 6.11 -2.82
CA LEU A 15 -9.18 7.25 -2.77
C LEU A 15 -8.45 8.56 -2.50
N ILE A 16 -7.61 8.61 -1.47
CA ILE A 16 -7.02 9.87 -1.01
C ILE A 16 -5.74 10.18 -1.79
N VAL A 17 -4.79 9.24 -1.86
CA VAL A 17 -3.52 9.51 -2.56
C VAL A 17 -3.78 9.76 -4.03
N VAL A 18 -4.53 8.88 -4.71
CA VAL A 18 -4.88 9.04 -6.13
C VAL A 18 -5.75 10.29 -6.33
N GLY A 19 -6.74 10.52 -5.46
CA GLY A 19 -7.63 11.68 -5.55
C GLY A 19 -6.91 13.02 -5.43
N ILE A 20 -6.00 13.16 -4.45
CA ILE A 20 -5.19 14.37 -4.28
C ILE A 20 -4.30 14.61 -5.50
N CYS A 21 -3.63 13.57 -5.99
CA CYS A 21 -2.78 13.69 -7.17
C CYS A 21 -3.58 14.06 -8.43
N ALA A 22 -4.78 13.49 -8.61
CA ALA A 22 -5.68 13.82 -9.71
C ALA A 22 -6.14 15.28 -9.65
N PHE A 23 -6.46 15.77 -8.47
CA PHE A 23 -6.86 17.16 -8.25
C PHE A 23 -5.72 18.15 -8.54
N MET A 24 -4.46 17.77 -8.19
CA MET A 24 -3.31 18.66 -8.36
C MET A 24 -2.87 18.85 -9.81
N ALA A 25 -2.91 17.82 -10.64
CA ALA A 25 -2.30 17.89 -11.97
C ALA A 25 -3.07 17.18 -13.11
N GLY A 26 -4.22 16.55 -12.81
CA GLY A 26 -4.87 15.66 -13.77
C GLY A 26 -3.95 14.50 -14.20
N PHE A 27 -4.49 13.32 -14.45
CA PHE A 27 -3.67 12.17 -14.81
C PHE A 27 -3.45 12.07 -16.32
N LYS A 28 -2.19 12.13 -16.75
CA LYS A 28 -1.76 11.48 -18.00
C LYS A 28 -1.39 10.05 -17.63
N THR A 29 -2.35 9.13 -17.75
CA THR A 29 -2.15 7.76 -17.29
C THR A 29 -1.33 6.96 -18.28
N ASN A 30 -0.31 6.25 -17.80
CA ASN A 30 0.45 5.29 -18.60
C ASN A 30 -0.44 4.08 -18.92
N ARG A 31 -0.38 3.62 -20.19
CA ARG A 31 -1.15 2.44 -20.67
C ARG A 31 -0.84 1.17 -19.85
N ASP A 32 0.39 1.01 -19.39
CA ASP A 32 0.81 -0.17 -18.62
C ASP A 32 0.10 -0.24 -17.27
N ILE A 33 -0.04 0.89 -16.58
CA ILE A 33 -0.76 0.96 -15.32
C ILE A 33 -2.23 0.61 -15.51
N LEU A 34 -2.87 1.16 -16.56
CA LEU A 34 -4.29 0.90 -16.82
C LEU A 34 -4.57 -0.52 -17.27
N LYS A 35 -3.68 -1.12 -18.08
CA LYS A 35 -3.92 -2.42 -18.73
C LYS A 35 -3.33 -3.60 -17.97
N ARG A 36 -2.34 -3.38 -17.12
CA ARG A 36 -1.68 -4.41 -16.34
C ARG A 36 -1.95 -4.25 -14.85
N ASP A 37 -1.55 -3.13 -14.25
CA ASP A 37 -1.49 -3.00 -12.79
C ASP A 37 -2.89 -2.78 -12.16
N MET A 38 -3.76 -1.98 -12.77
CA MET A 38 -5.13 -1.81 -12.30
C MET A 38 -5.96 -3.10 -12.35
N PRO A 39 -6.01 -3.84 -13.47
CA PRO A 39 -6.73 -5.12 -13.49
C PRO A 39 -6.18 -6.14 -12.50
N VAL A 40 -4.86 -6.21 -12.33
CA VAL A 40 -4.22 -7.07 -11.33
C VAL A 40 -4.67 -6.65 -9.93
N ASN A 41 -4.62 -5.36 -9.60
CA ASN A 41 -5.05 -4.86 -8.28
C ASN A 41 -6.52 -5.19 -8.00
N ILE A 42 -7.41 -5.03 -8.97
CA ILE A 42 -8.84 -5.39 -8.83
C ILE A 42 -8.99 -6.90 -8.62
N LEU A 43 -8.31 -7.71 -9.43
CA LEU A 43 -8.37 -9.17 -9.35
C LEU A 43 -7.90 -9.69 -8.00
N ILE A 44 -6.72 -9.25 -7.53
CA ILE A 44 -6.18 -9.71 -6.24
C ILE A 44 -7.04 -9.23 -5.07
N THR A 45 -7.64 -8.04 -5.17
CA THR A 45 -8.59 -7.55 -4.16
C THR A 45 -9.85 -8.42 -4.12
N ALA A 46 -10.39 -8.80 -5.29
CA ALA A 46 -11.53 -9.70 -5.37
C ALA A 46 -11.19 -11.11 -4.82
N ILE A 47 -10.02 -11.65 -5.16
CA ILE A 47 -9.53 -12.91 -4.62
C ILE A 47 -9.39 -12.82 -3.10
N LEU A 48 -8.81 -11.73 -2.59
CA LEU A 48 -8.69 -11.51 -1.15
C LEU A 48 -10.07 -11.50 -0.48
N CYS A 49 -11.07 -10.80 -1.05
CA CYS A 49 -12.43 -10.79 -0.50
C CYS A 49 -13.03 -12.19 -0.38
N VAL A 50 -12.77 -13.07 -1.36
CA VAL A 50 -13.22 -14.47 -1.30
C VAL A 50 -12.45 -15.25 -0.23
N MET A 51 -11.11 -15.11 -0.17
CA MET A 51 -10.28 -15.79 0.82
C MET A 51 -10.64 -15.43 2.25
N ILE A 52 -11.01 -14.16 2.47
CA ILE A 52 -11.37 -13.69 3.81
C ILE A 52 -12.84 -13.94 4.18
N ALA A 53 -13.65 -14.50 3.33
CA ALA A 53 -15.07 -14.68 3.56
C ALA A 53 -15.40 -15.66 4.73
N ASP A 54 -14.51 -16.60 5.01
CA ASP A 54 -14.63 -17.56 6.12
C ASP A 54 -14.10 -17.02 7.47
N GLY A 55 -13.61 -15.76 7.50
CA GLY A 55 -13.06 -15.13 8.70
C GLY A 55 -11.64 -15.57 9.06
N ARG A 56 -10.96 -16.28 8.18
CA ARG A 56 -9.59 -16.77 8.40
C ARG A 56 -8.78 -16.62 7.11
N LEU A 57 -7.50 -16.38 7.26
CA LEU A 57 -6.53 -16.51 6.18
C LEU A 57 -5.53 -17.59 6.57
N SER A 58 -5.58 -18.72 5.87
CA SER A 58 -4.77 -19.90 6.14
C SER A 58 -3.33 -19.73 5.63
N ARG A 59 -2.43 -20.61 6.08
CA ARG A 59 -1.04 -20.65 5.58
C ARG A 59 -0.96 -20.91 4.08
N LEU A 60 -1.82 -21.79 3.57
CA LEU A 60 -1.84 -22.11 2.13
C LEU A 60 -2.25 -20.90 1.30
N GLU A 61 -3.24 -20.14 1.74
CA GLU A 61 -3.65 -18.89 1.10
C GLU A 61 -2.55 -17.83 1.16
N GLY A 62 -1.84 -17.75 2.30
CA GLY A 62 -0.65 -16.89 2.42
C GLY A 62 0.44 -17.25 1.41
N ILE A 63 0.76 -18.54 1.24
CA ILE A 63 1.73 -19.03 0.25
C ILE A 63 1.24 -18.75 -1.18
N LEU A 64 -0.05 -18.89 -1.44
CA LEU A 64 -0.64 -18.57 -2.73
C LEU A 64 -0.49 -17.07 -3.07
N LEU A 65 -0.75 -16.18 -2.11
CA LEU A 65 -0.53 -14.74 -2.28
C LEU A 65 0.94 -14.42 -2.56
N LEU A 66 1.87 -15.04 -1.84
CA LEU A 66 3.32 -14.86 -2.06
C LEU A 66 3.74 -15.36 -3.45
N SER A 67 3.22 -16.49 -3.91
CA SER A 67 3.48 -16.99 -5.26
C SER A 67 2.94 -16.04 -6.32
N GLY A 68 1.78 -15.44 -6.08
CA GLY A 68 1.21 -14.37 -6.89
C GLY A 68 2.13 -13.14 -6.96
N MET A 69 2.79 -12.79 -5.87
CA MET A 69 3.77 -11.69 -5.85
C MET A 69 4.98 -11.98 -6.73
N ILE A 70 5.53 -13.19 -6.63
CA ILE A 70 6.67 -13.61 -7.47
C ILE A 70 6.25 -13.55 -8.95
N PHE A 71 5.10 -14.09 -9.29
CA PHE A 71 4.57 -14.06 -10.65
C PHE A 71 4.40 -12.62 -11.16
N TYR A 72 3.84 -11.73 -10.34
CA TYR A 72 3.67 -10.32 -10.68
C TYR A 72 5.01 -9.62 -10.95
N ILE A 73 6.00 -9.80 -10.06
CA ILE A 73 7.34 -9.21 -10.23
C ILE A 73 8.01 -9.72 -11.51
N VAL A 74 7.96 -11.03 -11.75
CA VAL A 74 8.55 -11.63 -12.96
C VAL A 74 7.92 -11.03 -14.22
N ASN A 75 6.59 -10.94 -14.29
CA ASN A 75 5.90 -10.31 -15.42
C ASN A 75 6.26 -8.83 -15.58
N MET A 76 6.40 -8.10 -14.48
CA MET A 76 6.81 -6.69 -14.50
C MET A 76 8.21 -6.53 -15.07
N ILE A 77 9.17 -7.38 -14.66
CA ILE A 77 10.54 -7.38 -15.17
C ILE A 77 10.56 -7.70 -16.67
N PHE A 78 9.85 -8.75 -17.11
CA PHE A 78 9.77 -9.10 -18.53
C PHE A 78 9.16 -7.96 -19.36
N SER A 79 8.11 -7.32 -18.87
CA SER A 79 7.50 -6.16 -19.52
C SER A 79 8.48 -5.00 -19.64
N ALA A 80 9.22 -4.69 -18.57
CA ALA A 80 10.22 -3.63 -18.57
C ALA A 80 11.38 -3.91 -19.53
N LEU A 81 11.85 -5.15 -19.59
CA LEU A 81 12.91 -5.55 -20.51
C LEU A 81 12.48 -5.46 -21.97
N LYS A 82 11.21 -5.77 -22.26
CA LYS A 82 10.64 -5.69 -23.61
C LYS A 82 10.42 -4.23 -24.06
N THR A 83 10.10 -3.34 -23.13
CA THR A 83 9.79 -1.93 -23.42
C THR A 83 11.03 -1.03 -23.27
N ARG A 84 12.24 -1.59 -23.26
CA ARG A 84 13.50 -0.86 -23.09
C ARG A 84 13.73 0.10 -24.26
N SER A 85 12.97 1.21 -24.24
CA SER A 85 13.25 2.41 -25.03
C SER A 85 14.43 3.10 -24.36
N SER A 86 15.40 3.54 -25.17
CA SER A 86 16.52 4.36 -24.74
C SER A 86 16.01 5.49 -23.83
N CYS A 87 16.29 5.41 -22.54
CA CYS A 87 16.14 6.57 -21.68
C CYS A 87 17.03 7.68 -22.21
N PRO A 88 16.51 8.91 -22.40
CA PRO A 88 17.39 10.05 -22.68
C PRO A 88 18.45 10.14 -21.59
N ASP A 89 19.69 10.47 -21.98
CA ASP A 89 20.81 10.70 -21.06
C ASP A 89 20.49 11.94 -20.17
N GLU A 90 19.60 11.77 -19.22
CA GLU A 90 19.47 12.74 -18.14
C GLU A 90 20.75 12.63 -17.30
N LYS A 91 21.36 13.79 -16.99
CA LYS A 91 22.53 13.88 -16.11
C LYS A 91 22.20 13.21 -14.78
N SER A 92 22.52 11.92 -14.69
CA SER A 92 22.26 11.12 -13.49
C SER A 92 23.15 11.62 -12.35
N MET A 93 22.53 11.77 -11.18
CA MET A 93 23.26 12.07 -9.97
C MET A 93 24.25 10.92 -9.65
N PRO A 94 25.45 11.19 -9.10
CA PRO A 94 26.37 10.12 -8.70
C PRO A 94 25.67 9.11 -7.77
N LEU A 95 25.90 7.81 -7.99
CA LEU A 95 25.23 6.71 -7.28
C LEU A 95 25.26 6.89 -5.74
N TYR A 96 26.42 7.29 -5.20
CA TYR A 96 26.55 7.48 -3.73
C TYR A 96 25.64 8.58 -3.19
N LYS A 97 25.46 9.69 -3.93
CA LYS A 97 24.51 10.76 -3.54
C LYS A 97 23.08 10.26 -3.57
N SER A 98 22.71 9.52 -4.64
CA SER A 98 21.37 8.92 -4.75
C SER A 98 21.08 7.97 -3.60
N LEU A 99 22.05 7.13 -3.22
CA LEU A 99 21.91 6.22 -2.07
C LEU A 99 21.75 6.97 -0.74
N ILE A 100 22.51 8.06 -0.52
CA ILE A 100 22.38 8.89 0.69
C ILE A 100 20.99 9.53 0.74
N PHE A 101 20.50 10.11 -0.36
CA PHE A 101 19.18 10.72 -0.41
C PHE A 101 18.04 9.71 -0.24
N ILE A 102 18.17 8.50 -0.80
CA ILE A 102 17.19 7.42 -0.62
C ILE A 102 17.19 6.99 0.86
N ALA A 103 18.33 6.68 1.43
CA ALA A 103 18.42 6.24 2.83
C ALA A 103 17.94 7.32 3.80
N GLY A 104 18.40 8.57 3.64
CA GLY A 104 17.98 9.69 4.48
C GLY A 104 16.48 10.02 4.34
N GLY A 105 15.97 10.01 3.12
CA GLY A 105 14.54 10.21 2.85
C GLY A 105 13.68 9.10 3.46
N LEU A 106 14.08 7.83 3.32
CA LEU A 106 13.38 6.70 3.90
C LEU A 106 13.32 6.80 5.44
N VAL A 107 14.47 7.09 6.09
CA VAL A 107 14.51 7.28 7.55
C VAL A 107 13.62 8.45 7.97
N ALA A 108 13.69 9.59 7.28
CA ALA A 108 12.88 10.77 7.62
C ALA A 108 11.38 10.49 7.49
N VAL A 109 10.96 9.77 6.45
CA VAL A 109 9.53 9.44 6.22
C VAL A 109 9.04 8.42 7.26
N ILE A 110 9.81 7.37 7.56
CA ILE A 110 9.45 6.37 8.58
C ILE A 110 9.36 7.05 9.96
N PHE A 111 10.36 7.84 10.33
CA PHE A 111 10.37 8.53 11.63
C PHE A 111 9.23 9.54 11.75
N GLY A 112 9.02 10.36 10.72
CA GLY A 112 7.93 11.33 10.68
C GLY A 112 6.55 10.65 10.72
N GLY A 113 6.36 9.57 9.97
CA GLY A 113 5.14 8.77 9.98
C GLY A 113 4.84 8.19 11.36
N ASN A 114 5.84 7.60 12.03
CA ASN A 114 5.69 7.08 13.38
C ASN A 114 5.34 8.16 14.40
N LEU A 115 5.94 9.34 14.30
CA LEU A 115 5.59 10.47 15.17
C LEU A 115 4.12 10.87 14.98
N VAL A 116 3.65 11.00 13.75
CA VAL A 116 2.26 11.34 13.45
C VAL A 116 1.30 10.29 14.00
N VAL A 117 1.56 9.02 13.72
CA VAL A 117 0.70 7.90 14.16
C VAL A 117 0.62 7.83 15.68
N ASN A 118 1.76 7.88 16.36
CA ASN A 118 1.81 7.76 17.82
C ASN A 118 1.05 8.92 18.51
N ASN A 119 1.31 10.16 18.10
CA ASN A 119 0.66 11.31 18.70
C ASN A 119 -0.83 11.37 18.37
N ALA A 120 -1.21 11.13 17.11
CA ALA A 120 -2.61 11.10 16.70
C ALA A 120 -3.40 9.98 17.43
N SER A 121 -2.76 8.80 17.60
CA SER A 121 -3.37 7.68 18.33
C SER A 121 -3.58 8.02 19.81
N GLN A 122 -2.61 8.66 20.48
CA GLN A 122 -2.75 9.08 21.88
C GLN A 122 -3.87 10.12 22.05
N ILE A 123 -3.96 11.08 21.13
CA ILE A 123 -5.05 12.07 21.13
C ILE A 123 -6.40 11.36 20.95
N ALA A 124 -6.51 10.44 19.98
CA ALA A 124 -7.75 9.69 19.75
C ALA A 124 -8.17 8.85 20.96
N VAL A 125 -7.20 8.19 21.64
CA VAL A 125 -7.47 7.47 22.90
C VAL A 125 -8.00 8.40 23.98
N SER A 126 -7.45 9.61 24.12
CA SER A 126 -7.92 10.59 25.12
C SER A 126 -9.36 11.06 24.86
N PHE A 127 -9.83 10.99 23.61
CA PHE A 127 -11.23 11.21 23.23
C PHE A 127 -12.11 9.95 23.33
N GLY A 128 -11.61 8.84 23.86
CA GLY A 128 -12.37 7.61 24.04
C GLY A 128 -12.57 6.79 22.76
N VAL A 129 -11.80 7.06 21.70
CA VAL A 129 -11.88 6.31 20.44
C VAL A 129 -11.34 4.89 20.66
N SER A 130 -12.06 3.89 20.17
CA SER A 130 -11.65 2.49 20.33
C SER A 130 -10.36 2.15 19.60
N GLN A 131 -9.54 1.25 20.17
CA GLN A 131 -8.26 0.81 19.57
C GLN A 131 -8.44 0.19 18.18
N ASN A 132 -9.56 -0.50 17.94
CA ASN A 132 -9.86 -1.06 16.62
C ASN A 132 -10.09 0.03 15.56
N PHE A 133 -10.80 1.08 15.94
CA PHE A 133 -11.04 2.22 15.04
C PHE A 133 -9.77 3.01 14.78
N ILE A 134 -8.92 3.19 15.78
CA ILE A 134 -7.59 3.82 15.63
C ILE A 134 -6.73 3.02 14.67
N GLY A 135 -6.68 1.69 14.82
CA GLY A 135 -5.92 0.81 13.92
C GLY A 135 -6.42 0.85 12.47
N LEU A 136 -7.74 0.89 12.28
CA LEU A 136 -8.35 0.93 10.95
C LEU A 136 -8.17 2.28 10.25
N THR A 137 -8.05 3.38 11.01
CA THR A 137 -8.01 4.74 10.47
C THR A 137 -6.63 5.37 10.64
N ILE A 138 -6.25 5.76 11.85
CA ILE A 138 -5.04 6.54 12.12
C ILE A 138 -3.77 5.76 11.73
N VAL A 139 -3.69 4.49 12.11
CA VAL A 139 -2.54 3.64 11.76
C VAL A 139 -2.49 3.39 10.26
N ALA A 140 -3.64 3.10 9.64
CA ALA A 140 -3.71 2.88 8.18
C ALA A 140 -3.32 4.13 7.38
N ILE A 141 -3.79 5.31 7.79
CA ILE A 141 -3.38 6.59 7.20
C ILE A 141 -1.87 6.80 7.38
N GLY A 142 -1.38 6.59 8.59
CA GLY A 142 0.02 6.81 8.93
C GLY A 142 0.99 5.91 8.15
N THR A 143 0.62 4.64 7.95
CA THR A 143 1.41 3.72 7.12
C THR A 143 1.39 4.07 5.64
N SER A 144 0.40 4.85 5.18
CA SER A 144 0.30 5.34 3.79
C SER A 144 0.79 6.78 3.60
N LEU A 145 1.32 7.45 4.64
CA LEU A 145 1.92 8.78 4.50
C LEU A 145 3.15 8.79 3.55
N PRO A 146 4.03 7.78 3.57
CA PRO A 146 5.11 7.68 2.59
C PRO A 146 4.62 7.72 1.15
N GLU A 147 3.58 6.94 0.85
CA GLU A 147 2.97 6.87 -0.47
C GLU A 147 2.36 8.20 -0.88
N LEU A 148 1.67 8.87 0.05
CA LEU A 148 1.09 10.18 -0.20
C LEU A 148 2.16 11.21 -0.54
N VAL A 149 3.22 11.31 0.27
CA VAL A 149 4.32 12.27 0.06
C VAL A 149 5.03 12.00 -1.26
N THR A 150 5.38 10.75 -1.53
CA THR A 150 6.05 10.35 -2.79
C THR A 150 5.19 10.67 -4.00
N SER A 151 3.89 10.36 -3.95
CA SER A 151 2.96 10.61 -5.04
C SER A 151 2.71 12.09 -5.28
N ILE A 152 2.62 12.90 -4.22
CA ILE A 152 2.52 14.37 -4.34
C ILE A 152 3.77 14.95 -4.99
N VAL A 153 4.96 14.52 -4.57
CA VAL A 153 6.23 15.00 -5.14
C VAL A 153 6.35 14.60 -6.61
N ALA A 154 6.00 13.35 -6.96
CA ALA A 154 6.00 12.87 -8.33
C ALA A 154 5.02 13.69 -9.21
N THR A 155 3.81 13.93 -8.71
CA THR A 155 2.79 14.74 -9.40
C THR A 155 3.28 16.16 -9.63
N ARG A 156 3.91 16.80 -8.62
CA ARG A 156 4.49 18.15 -8.77
C ARG A 156 5.62 18.21 -9.78
N LYS A 157 6.35 17.13 -9.98
CA LYS A 157 7.39 17.00 -11.00
C LYS A 157 6.83 16.65 -12.39
N GLY A 158 5.51 16.52 -12.54
CA GLY A 158 4.85 16.16 -13.79
C GLY A 158 4.85 14.66 -14.09
N ASP A 159 5.32 13.82 -13.17
CA ASP A 159 5.34 12.36 -13.30
C ASP A 159 4.10 11.74 -12.63
N SER A 160 2.95 11.90 -13.28
CA SER A 160 1.71 11.28 -12.80
C SER A 160 1.70 9.76 -12.95
N GLY A 161 2.54 9.20 -13.83
CA GLY A 161 2.74 7.76 -13.96
C GLY A 161 3.37 7.17 -12.70
N LEU A 162 4.42 7.80 -12.19
CA LEU A 162 5.05 7.38 -10.93
C LEU A 162 4.08 7.51 -9.74
N ALA A 163 3.31 8.61 -9.68
CA ALA A 163 2.34 8.81 -8.59
C ALA A 163 1.28 7.72 -8.54
N LEU A 164 0.68 7.39 -9.68
CA LEU A 164 -0.35 6.36 -9.79
C LEU A 164 0.23 4.95 -9.59
N GLY A 165 1.40 4.69 -10.19
CA GLY A 165 2.13 3.43 -10.04
C GLY A 165 2.53 3.16 -8.59
N ASN A 166 2.94 4.18 -7.84
CA ASN A 166 3.24 4.08 -6.41
C ASN A 166 2.00 3.66 -5.61
N ALA A 167 0.86 4.32 -5.78
CA ALA A 167 -0.37 4.00 -5.04
C ALA A 167 -0.90 2.59 -5.36
N ILE A 168 -0.96 2.21 -6.65
CA ILE A 168 -1.45 0.89 -7.08
C ILE A 168 -0.44 -0.20 -6.71
N GLY A 169 0.85 0.06 -6.92
CA GLY A 169 1.92 -0.88 -6.58
C GLY A 169 1.97 -1.19 -5.09
N SER A 170 1.81 -0.19 -4.23
CA SER A 170 1.70 -0.37 -2.78
C SER A 170 0.49 -1.22 -2.40
N ASN A 171 -0.66 -1.04 -3.04
CA ASN A 171 -1.84 -1.86 -2.79
C ASN A 171 -1.61 -3.32 -3.16
N ILE A 172 -0.99 -3.59 -4.31
CA ILE A 172 -0.62 -4.95 -4.74
C ILE A 172 0.37 -5.56 -3.75
N PHE A 173 1.40 -4.81 -3.35
CA PHE A 173 2.41 -5.26 -2.39
C PHE A 173 1.82 -5.57 -1.02
N ASN A 174 0.93 -4.73 -0.52
CA ASN A 174 0.24 -4.92 0.75
C ASN A 174 -0.55 -6.24 0.77
N ILE A 175 -1.28 -6.56 -0.29
CA ILE A 175 -2.08 -7.78 -0.36
C ILE A 175 -1.18 -9.00 -0.59
N LEU A 176 -0.37 -8.99 -1.65
CA LEU A 176 0.36 -10.18 -2.06
C LEU A 176 1.54 -10.49 -1.15
N PHE A 177 2.29 -9.47 -0.71
CA PHE A 177 3.49 -9.68 0.09
C PHE A 177 3.22 -9.57 1.59
N ILE A 178 2.73 -8.43 2.07
CA ILE A 178 2.61 -8.20 3.52
C ILE A 178 1.59 -9.15 4.12
N LEU A 179 0.39 -9.24 3.53
CA LEU A 179 -0.64 -10.14 4.03
C LEU A 179 -0.28 -11.61 3.76
N GLY A 180 0.28 -11.90 2.58
CA GLY A 180 0.76 -13.23 2.22
C GLY A 180 1.82 -13.74 3.21
N MET A 181 2.83 -12.91 3.53
CA MET A 181 3.88 -13.26 4.50
C MET A 181 3.30 -13.42 5.90
N SER A 182 2.42 -12.52 6.33
CA SER A 182 1.77 -12.61 7.64
C SER A 182 1.00 -13.91 7.81
N ALA A 183 0.21 -14.31 6.81
CA ALA A 183 -0.58 -15.54 6.84
C ALA A 183 0.28 -16.81 6.73
N ALA A 184 1.34 -16.78 5.92
CA ALA A 184 2.27 -17.91 5.78
C ALA A 184 3.04 -18.21 7.08
N ILE A 185 3.43 -17.17 7.82
CA ILE A 185 4.11 -17.32 9.12
C ILE A 185 3.10 -17.73 10.20
N SER A 186 1.99 -16.99 10.31
CA SER A 186 0.95 -17.24 11.30
C SER A 186 -0.42 -17.04 10.68
N PRO A 187 -1.28 -18.08 10.63
CA PRO A 187 -2.64 -17.93 10.13
C PRO A 187 -3.35 -16.77 10.81
N VAL A 188 -3.97 -15.91 10.02
CA VAL A 188 -4.64 -14.71 10.53
C VAL A 188 -6.13 -15.04 10.69
N SER A 189 -6.60 -15.13 11.93
CA SER A 189 -8.02 -15.12 12.25
C SER A 189 -8.47 -13.70 12.48
N TYR A 190 -9.56 -13.30 11.87
CA TYR A 190 -10.22 -12.04 12.20
C TYR A 190 -11.69 -12.37 12.49
N THR A 191 -12.09 -12.07 13.70
CA THR A 191 -13.50 -12.00 14.03
C THR A 191 -14.09 -10.85 13.21
N HIS A 192 -15.19 -11.13 12.52
CA HIS A 192 -15.99 -10.09 11.89
C HIS A 192 -16.13 -8.90 12.82
N LEU A 193 -16.22 -7.69 12.27
CA LEU A 193 -16.66 -6.47 12.97
C LEU A 193 -18.13 -6.64 13.46
N THR A 194 -18.40 -7.67 14.21
CA THR A 194 -19.59 -7.72 15.04
C THR A 194 -19.33 -6.77 16.19
N LEU A 195 -20.06 -5.67 16.23
CA LEU A 195 -20.26 -4.89 17.44
C LEU A 195 -20.33 -5.86 18.62
N PRO A 196 -19.66 -5.58 19.75
CA PRO A 196 -19.79 -6.42 20.92
C PRO A 196 -21.25 -6.48 21.31
N THR A 197 -21.94 -7.50 20.87
CA THR A 197 -23.21 -7.87 21.49
C THR A 197 -22.85 -8.25 22.91
N ASN A 198 -23.27 -7.42 23.87
CA ASN A 198 -23.22 -7.68 25.28
C ASN A 198 -23.62 -9.15 25.56
N SER A 199 -22.70 -10.04 25.67
CA SER A 199 -22.90 -11.26 26.43
C SER A 199 -22.51 -10.97 27.87
N ARG A 200 -23.44 -10.35 28.59
CA ARG A 200 -23.50 -10.55 30.04
C ARG A 200 -23.83 -12.03 30.25
N VAL A 201 -22.92 -12.78 30.75
CA VAL A 201 -23.17 -13.80 31.80
C VAL A 201 -21.92 -13.80 32.68
#